data_af75aae0318cf9e963236f71c8195965
#
_entry.id   af75aae0318cf9e963236f71c8195965
#
_cell.length_a   1.000
_cell.length_b   1.000
_cell.length_c   1.000
_cell.angle_alpha   90.00
_cell.angle_beta   90.00
_cell.angle_gamma   90.00
#
_symmetry.space_group_name_H-M   'P 1'
#
loop_
_entity.id
_entity.type
_entity.pdbx_description
1 polymer ?
#
loop_
_entity_poly.entity_id
_entity_poly.type
_entity_poly.pdbx_seq_one_letter_code
_entity_poly.pdbx_strand_id
1 'polypeptide(L)'
;MKKILDLITDEVTKAFTECGYDAKYAKVTLSNRPDLCEYQCNGAMAAAKEYKKAPFMIADEVVEKLAANPMFAMAESVKPGFLNLKIDEAYLADYVAKMQEDEGRFGCDKTEAPKTIMIDYGGPNVAKPLHVGHLRSAIIGESVKRIGKFMGHNVIGDVHLGDWGLQMGLIITELKQRRPELVYFDDTYTGEYPEEAPFTISELEEIYPTASKKSKEDEAYKEAAMQATFELQHGKRGYQALLKHILNVSVTDLKRNYANLNVSFELWKGESDAQPYIPDMVQKMKDDGFAYISDGALVVDVKEETDTKEIPPCMILKSDGASLYNTTDLATMVWRMKDYNPDELIYVVDKRQELYFTQVFRCARKTGIVKPETELKFLGFGTMNGKDGRPFKTRDGGVMRLEHLISGINEEMLAKIQENQKTKENLGISTEEAENTAKMVALAAIKYGDLSNQASKDYIFDIDRFTSFEGNTGPYILYTIVRIKSILNKYHGLGKDESGAVIEAAHSKSEKDLMLELSKFNAVMESAFEETAPHKICSYIYDLANAFNSFYHGTKIMSEENETVQKSYIRLLELTKSVLETCIDVLGFSAPERM
;
A
#
# COMPACT_ATOMS: atom_id res chain seq x y z
N MET A 1 7.84 6.92 -20.95
CA MET A 1 9.00 6.33 -21.70
C MET A 1 8.82 4.83 -21.80
N LYS A 2 9.13 4.19 -22.96
CA LYS A 2 8.97 2.74 -23.09
C LYS A 2 9.91 1.98 -22.16
N LYS A 3 9.45 0.90 -21.54
CA LYS A 3 10.27 0.07 -20.64
C LYS A 3 11.43 -0.54 -21.39
N ILE A 4 12.60 -0.63 -20.77
CA ILE A 4 13.79 -1.16 -21.42
C ILE A 4 13.60 -2.62 -21.91
N LEU A 5 12.90 -3.42 -21.14
CA LEU A 5 12.57 -4.81 -21.50
C LEU A 5 11.68 -4.90 -22.74
N ASP A 6 10.76 -3.94 -22.93
CA ASP A 6 9.91 -3.88 -24.12
C ASP A 6 10.70 -3.45 -25.35
N LEU A 7 11.64 -2.48 -25.19
CA LEU A 7 12.55 -2.08 -26.27
C LEU A 7 13.42 -3.26 -26.75
N ILE A 8 13.95 -4.04 -25.81
CA ILE A 8 14.73 -5.24 -26.12
C ILE A 8 13.84 -6.29 -26.81
N THR A 9 12.62 -6.50 -26.31
CA THR A 9 11.66 -7.43 -26.91
C THR A 9 11.29 -7.04 -28.34
N ASP A 10 11.14 -5.74 -28.63
CA ASP A 10 10.86 -5.26 -29.99
C ASP A 10 11.99 -5.64 -30.96
N GLU A 11 13.24 -5.44 -30.56
CA GLU A 11 14.39 -5.76 -31.42
C GLU A 11 14.52 -7.29 -31.64
N VAL A 12 14.28 -8.08 -30.59
CA VAL A 12 14.25 -9.55 -30.71
C VAL A 12 13.07 -10.00 -31.59
N THR A 13 11.92 -9.32 -31.48
CA THR A 13 10.75 -9.60 -32.35
C THR A 13 11.06 -9.35 -33.82
N LYS A 14 11.73 -8.24 -34.15
CA LYS A 14 12.19 -7.97 -35.51
C LYS A 14 13.11 -9.08 -36.02
N ALA A 15 14.10 -9.50 -35.20
CA ALA A 15 15.02 -10.56 -35.58
C ALA A 15 14.31 -11.90 -35.83
N PHE A 16 13.34 -12.31 -34.97
CA PHE A 16 12.54 -13.50 -35.20
C PHE A 16 11.75 -13.42 -36.50
N THR A 17 11.06 -12.31 -36.76
CA THR A 17 10.23 -12.12 -37.96
C THR A 17 11.05 -12.06 -39.23
N GLU A 18 12.24 -11.44 -39.22
CA GLU A 18 13.19 -11.44 -40.35
C GLU A 18 13.73 -12.84 -40.69
N CYS A 19 13.80 -13.72 -39.68
CA CYS A 19 14.16 -15.13 -39.89
C CYS A 19 12.96 -15.98 -40.30
N GLY A 20 11.75 -15.39 -40.44
CA GLY A 20 10.51 -16.11 -40.81
C GLY A 20 9.84 -16.82 -39.65
N TYR A 21 10.16 -16.48 -38.40
CA TYR A 21 9.54 -17.03 -37.20
C TYR A 21 8.45 -16.11 -36.67
N ASP A 22 7.43 -16.71 -36.00
CA ASP A 22 6.32 -15.97 -35.40
C ASP A 22 6.80 -15.10 -34.23
N ALA A 23 6.32 -13.86 -34.18
CA ALA A 23 6.60 -12.87 -33.14
C ALA A 23 6.27 -13.35 -31.72
N LYS A 24 5.30 -14.27 -31.56
CA LYS A 24 4.92 -14.84 -30.25
C LYS A 24 6.07 -15.50 -29.49
N TYR A 25 7.14 -15.91 -30.21
CA TYR A 25 8.32 -16.54 -29.62
C TYR A 25 9.39 -15.56 -29.15
N ALA A 26 9.25 -14.27 -29.43
CA ALA A 26 10.28 -13.27 -29.19
C ALA A 26 10.28 -12.68 -27.76
N LYS A 27 9.49 -13.23 -26.84
CA LYS A 27 9.39 -12.70 -25.47
C LYS A 27 10.72 -12.78 -24.74
N VAL A 28 11.22 -11.61 -24.32
CA VAL A 28 12.41 -11.46 -23.49
C VAL A 28 12.05 -11.34 -22.02
N THR A 29 12.88 -11.89 -21.15
CA THR A 29 12.76 -11.79 -19.69
C THR A 29 14.11 -11.40 -19.08
N LEU A 30 14.09 -10.95 -17.83
CA LEU A 30 15.32 -10.85 -17.04
C LEU A 30 15.96 -12.23 -16.90
N SER A 31 17.27 -12.29 -16.97
CA SER A 31 18.00 -13.56 -16.81
C SER A 31 18.00 -14.02 -15.36
N ASN A 32 17.80 -15.32 -15.14
CA ASN A 32 18.01 -15.95 -13.83
C ASN A 32 19.52 -16.21 -13.54
N ARG A 33 20.39 -15.92 -14.52
CA ARG A 33 21.84 -16.08 -14.43
C ARG A 33 22.53 -14.77 -14.83
N PRO A 34 22.46 -13.73 -13.96
CA PRO A 34 23.04 -12.41 -14.25
C PRO A 34 24.56 -12.45 -14.41
N ASP A 35 25.21 -13.51 -13.96
CA ASP A 35 26.62 -13.79 -14.22
C ASP A 35 26.92 -14.08 -15.69
N LEU A 36 25.94 -14.61 -16.43
CA LEU A 36 26.08 -14.98 -17.84
C LEU A 36 25.51 -13.91 -18.78
N CYS A 37 24.30 -13.43 -18.49
CA CYS A 37 23.60 -12.44 -19.31
C CYS A 37 22.61 -11.63 -18.47
N GLU A 38 22.23 -10.47 -18.95
CA GLU A 38 21.28 -9.56 -18.30
C GLU A 38 19.84 -9.92 -18.65
N TYR A 39 19.61 -10.28 -19.92
CA TYR A 39 18.31 -10.63 -20.47
C TYR A 39 18.39 -11.94 -21.25
N GLN A 40 17.26 -12.63 -21.34
CA GLN A 40 17.21 -13.93 -22.01
C GLN A 40 15.88 -14.11 -22.77
N CYS A 41 15.96 -14.71 -23.96
CA CYS A 41 14.79 -15.18 -24.69
C CYS A 41 14.89 -16.71 -24.88
N ASN A 42 13.82 -17.41 -24.51
CA ASN A 42 13.72 -18.86 -24.59
C ASN A 42 12.82 -19.33 -25.74
N GLY A 43 12.39 -18.40 -26.61
CA GLY A 43 11.40 -18.65 -27.64
C GLY A 43 11.83 -19.65 -28.70
N ALA A 44 13.13 -19.75 -28.99
CA ALA A 44 13.63 -20.75 -29.95
C ALA A 44 13.30 -22.19 -29.53
N MET A 45 13.31 -22.50 -28.24
CA MET A 45 12.90 -23.81 -27.72
C MET A 45 11.42 -24.10 -27.96
N ALA A 46 10.56 -23.08 -27.78
CA ALA A 46 9.13 -23.21 -28.02
C ALA A 46 8.80 -23.31 -29.52
N ALA A 47 9.54 -22.56 -30.38
CA ALA A 47 9.36 -22.56 -31.82
C ALA A 47 9.81 -23.85 -32.51
N ALA A 48 10.76 -24.59 -31.93
CA ALA A 48 11.39 -25.78 -32.54
C ALA A 48 10.40 -26.82 -33.07
N LYS A 49 9.33 -27.06 -32.33
CA LYS A 49 8.29 -28.03 -32.74
C LYS A 49 7.47 -27.54 -33.94
N GLU A 50 7.12 -26.28 -33.96
CA GLU A 50 6.31 -25.69 -35.05
C GLU A 50 7.09 -25.64 -36.35
N TYR A 51 8.35 -25.21 -36.28
CA TYR A 51 9.22 -25.07 -37.44
C TYR A 51 10.04 -26.33 -37.80
N LYS A 52 9.85 -27.43 -37.03
CA LYS A 52 10.57 -28.71 -37.23
C LYS A 52 12.08 -28.54 -37.35
N LYS A 53 12.65 -27.66 -36.54
CA LYS A 53 14.06 -27.25 -36.55
C LYS A 53 14.63 -27.36 -35.13
N ALA A 54 15.92 -27.69 -35.04
CA ALA A 54 16.57 -27.75 -33.72
C ALA A 54 16.57 -26.36 -33.05
N PRO A 55 16.25 -26.24 -31.73
CA PRO A 55 16.16 -24.94 -31.08
C PRO A 55 17.40 -24.07 -31.22
N PHE A 56 18.60 -24.67 -31.10
CA PHE A 56 19.84 -23.92 -31.25
C PHE A 56 20.05 -23.34 -32.67
N MET A 57 19.51 -24.01 -33.71
CA MET A 57 19.60 -23.48 -35.09
C MET A 57 18.72 -22.24 -35.27
N ILE A 58 17.54 -22.24 -34.65
CA ILE A 58 16.66 -21.05 -34.62
C ILE A 58 17.34 -19.92 -33.84
N ALA A 59 17.90 -20.23 -32.66
CA ALA A 59 18.62 -19.25 -31.86
C ALA A 59 19.82 -18.65 -32.60
N ASP A 60 20.62 -19.48 -33.31
CA ASP A 60 21.76 -19.02 -34.10
C ASP A 60 21.35 -18.03 -35.20
N GLU A 61 20.29 -18.31 -35.95
CA GLU A 61 19.78 -17.43 -37.00
C GLU A 61 19.27 -16.09 -36.43
N VAL A 62 18.55 -16.11 -35.31
CA VAL A 62 18.05 -14.90 -34.67
C VAL A 62 19.20 -14.06 -34.13
N VAL A 63 20.17 -14.67 -33.46
CA VAL A 63 21.35 -13.99 -32.93
C VAL A 63 22.17 -13.35 -34.05
N GLU A 64 22.32 -13.98 -35.23
CA GLU A 64 22.99 -13.39 -36.38
C GLU A 64 22.35 -12.06 -36.81
N LYS A 65 21.03 -11.93 -36.73
CA LYS A 65 20.33 -10.66 -36.99
C LYS A 65 20.56 -9.61 -35.91
N LEU A 66 20.76 -10.02 -34.67
CA LEU A 66 21.00 -9.11 -33.53
C LEU A 66 22.46 -8.66 -33.42
N ALA A 67 23.41 -9.39 -34.04
CA ALA A 67 24.86 -9.16 -33.90
C ALA A 67 25.32 -7.74 -34.30
N ALA A 68 24.61 -7.09 -35.23
CA ALA A 68 24.92 -5.73 -35.69
C ALA A 68 24.08 -4.65 -35.01
N ASN A 69 23.18 -5.02 -34.10
CA ASN A 69 22.29 -4.08 -33.43
C ASN A 69 23.06 -3.33 -32.31
N PRO A 70 23.17 -1.99 -32.35
CA PRO A 70 23.94 -1.22 -31.38
C PRO A 70 23.35 -1.24 -29.95
N MET A 71 22.15 -1.77 -29.77
CA MET A 71 21.55 -1.95 -28.45
C MET A 71 22.29 -3.00 -27.62
N PHE A 72 22.97 -3.95 -28.25
CA PHE A 72 23.56 -5.11 -27.59
C PHE A 72 25.10 -5.10 -27.62
N ALA A 73 25.69 -5.13 -26.42
CA ALA A 73 27.13 -5.46 -26.29
C ALA A 73 27.37 -6.96 -26.55
N MET A 74 26.37 -7.81 -26.31
CA MET A 74 26.42 -9.24 -26.55
C MET A 74 25.05 -9.78 -26.93
N ALA A 75 24.99 -10.54 -28.01
CA ALA A 75 23.88 -11.42 -28.35
C ALA A 75 24.47 -12.80 -28.67
N GLU A 76 24.12 -13.82 -27.91
CA GLU A 76 24.74 -15.14 -27.99
C GLU A 76 23.69 -16.24 -27.94
N SER A 77 23.85 -17.23 -28.84
CA SER A 77 23.05 -18.46 -28.80
C SER A 77 23.72 -19.47 -27.89
N VAL A 78 23.00 -19.97 -26.92
CA VAL A 78 23.47 -20.97 -25.96
C VAL A 78 22.57 -22.20 -26.00
N LYS A 79 23.18 -23.39 -26.17
CA LYS A 79 22.44 -24.64 -26.22
C LYS A 79 21.62 -24.88 -24.92
N PRO A 80 20.40 -25.40 -25.03
CA PRO A 80 19.78 -25.99 -26.21
C PRO A 80 19.10 -25.00 -27.18
N GLY A 81 18.94 -23.70 -26.85
CA GLY A 81 18.29 -22.71 -27.69
C GLY A 81 17.96 -21.41 -26.91
N PHE A 82 18.81 -21.05 -25.93
CA PHE A 82 18.73 -19.78 -25.24
C PHE A 82 19.35 -18.66 -26.07
N LEU A 83 18.69 -17.52 -26.12
CA LEU A 83 19.30 -16.27 -26.57
C LEU A 83 19.70 -15.47 -25.33
N ASN A 84 20.99 -15.34 -25.10
CA ASN A 84 21.55 -14.56 -24.00
C ASN A 84 21.95 -13.18 -24.53
N LEU A 85 21.50 -12.12 -23.84
CA LEU A 85 21.67 -10.73 -24.27
C LEU A 85 22.30 -9.91 -23.15
N LYS A 86 23.27 -9.05 -23.53
CA LYS A 86 23.76 -7.94 -22.68
C LYS A 86 23.56 -6.64 -23.42
N ILE A 87 23.04 -5.65 -22.72
CA ILE A 87 22.83 -4.33 -23.28
C ILE A 87 24.16 -3.58 -23.40
N ASP A 88 24.27 -2.75 -24.43
CA ASP A 88 25.43 -1.87 -24.63
C ASP A 88 25.47 -0.76 -23.55
N GLU A 89 26.64 -0.44 -23.04
CA GLU A 89 26.85 0.53 -21.99
C GLU A 89 26.44 1.95 -22.40
N ALA A 90 26.70 2.35 -23.65
CA ALA A 90 26.33 3.67 -24.15
C ALA A 90 24.81 3.76 -24.36
N TYR A 91 24.19 2.71 -24.88
CA TYR A 91 22.73 2.64 -25.01
C TYR A 91 22.02 2.72 -23.64
N LEU A 92 22.53 1.99 -22.64
CA LEU A 92 22.00 2.02 -21.28
C LEU A 92 22.17 3.40 -20.65
N ALA A 93 23.32 4.04 -20.84
CA ALA A 93 23.59 5.39 -20.35
C ALA A 93 22.62 6.42 -20.94
N ASP A 94 22.35 6.35 -22.26
CA ASP A 94 21.35 7.21 -22.93
C ASP A 94 19.95 6.99 -22.38
N TYR A 95 19.56 5.74 -22.11
CA TYR A 95 18.28 5.42 -21.50
C TYR A 95 18.16 6.03 -20.08
N VAL A 96 19.18 5.87 -19.26
CA VAL A 96 19.21 6.38 -17.88
C VAL A 96 19.28 7.91 -17.85
N ALA A 97 20.02 8.55 -18.78
CA ALA A 97 20.03 10.00 -18.95
C ALA A 97 18.63 10.56 -19.27
N LYS A 98 17.89 9.90 -20.16
CA LYS A 98 16.49 10.26 -20.46
C LYS A 98 15.56 10.12 -19.26
N MET A 99 15.80 9.13 -18.38
CA MET A 99 15.06 9.02 -17.11
C MET A 99 15.29 10.26 -16.23
N GLN A 100 16.51 10.77 -16.19
CA GLN A 100 16.86 11.95 -15.39
C GLN A 100 16.23 13.24 -15.94
N GLU A 101 16.11 13.37 -17.26
CA GLU A 101 15.44 14.52 -17.91
C GLU A 101 13.94 14.58 -17.60
N ASP A 102 13.30 13.44 -17.32
CA ASP A 102 11.90 13.34 -16.93
C ASP A 102 11.75 13.47 -15.42
N GLU A 103 11.96 14.70 -14.92
CA GLU A 103 12.01 15.02 -13.50
C GLU A 103 10.74 14.59 -12.76
N GLY A 104 10.92 13.86 -11.66
CA GLY A 104 9.86 13.35 -10.80
C GLY A 104 9.06 12.17 -11.38
N ARG A 105 9.31 11.81 -12.65
CA ARG A 105 8.65 10.68 -13.31
C ARG A 105 9.61 9.57 -13.73
N PHE A 106 10.83 9.92 -14.08
CA PHE A 106 11.92 8.99 -14.41
C PHE A 106 11.53 7.94 -15.46
N GLY A 107 10.83 8.39 -16.50
CA GLY A 107 10.35 7.52 -17.57
C GLY A 107 9.08 6.73 -17.26
N CYS A 108 8.44 6.96 -16.13
CA CYS A 108 7.15 6.36 -15.79
C CYS A 108 6.01 7.32 -16.14
N ASP A 109 5.41 7.16 -17.32
CA ASP A 109 4.36 8.03 -17.82
C ASP A 109 3.08 7.91 -16.96
N LYS A 110 2.32 9.00 -16.87
CA LYS A 110 0.96 8.93 -16.35
C LYS A 110 0.06 8.25 -17.36
N THR A 111 -0.95 7.55 -16.87
CA THR A 111 -1.96 6.96 -17.75
C THR A 111 -2.68 8.03 -18.58
N GLU A 112 -2.94 7.72 -19.86
CA GLU A 112 -3.77 8.56 -20.74
C GLU A 112 -5.27 8.40 -20.45
N ALA A 113 -5.66 7.33 -19.76
CA ALA A 113 -7.04 7.03 -19.39
C ALA A 113 -7.17 6.91 -17.85
N PRO A 114 -7.19 8.05 -17.11
CA PRO A 114 -7.29 8.04 -15.67
C PRO A 114 -8.64 7.46 -15.20
N LYS A 115 -8.57 6.48 -14.29
CA LYS A 115 -9.73 5.92 -13.60
C LYS A 115 -10.01 6.69 -12.32
N THR A 116 -11.28 6.68 -11.86
CA THR A 116 -11.65 7.01 -10.49
C THR A 116 -11.65 5.73 -9.67
N ILE A 117 -10.74 5.67 -8.70
CA ILE A 117 -10.54 4.50 -7.84
C ILE A 117 -10.86 4.91 -6.40
N MET A 118 -11.76 4.19 -5.76
CA MET A 118 -12.02 4.38 -4.32
C MET A 118 -11.42 3.22 -3.55
N ILE A 119 -10.72 3.55 -2.47
CA ILE A 119 -10.09 2.57 -1.60
C ILE A 119 -10.69 2.69 -0.20
N ASP A 120 -11.28 1.60 0.26
CA ASP A 120 -11.79 1.42 1.61
C ASP A 120 -10.70 0.77 2.46
N TYR A 121 -10.16 1.52 3.43
CA TYR A 121 -9.06 1.04 4.27
C TYR A 121 -9.04 1.75 5.63
N GLY A 122 -8.39 1.13 6.59
CA GLY A 122 -8.18 1.69 7.92
C GLY A 122 -9.36 1.52 8.89
N GLY A 123 -10.59 1.31 8.42
CA GLY A 123 -11.89 1.22 9.05
C GLY A 123 -12.01 0.86 10.55
N PRO A 124 -11.64 1.76 11.50
CA PRO A 124 -11.77 1.47 12.92
C PRO A 124 -13.21 1.70 13.41
N ASN A 125 -13.57 1.00 14.48
CA ASN A 125 -14.75 1.39 15.23
C ASN A 125 -14.47 2.67 16.02
N VAL A 126 -15.40 3.62 16.01
CA VAL A 126 -15.31 4.82 16.84
C VAL A 126 -15.33 4.47 18.33
N ALA A 127 -14.85 5.37 19.18
CA ALA A 127 -14.72 5.18 20.63
C ALA A 127 -13.84 3.97 21.05
N LYS A 128 -12.99 3.47 20.15
CA LYS A 128 -11.97 2.48 20.45
C LYS A 128 -10.61 3.00 20.04
N PRO A 129 -9.58 2.78 20.87
CA PRO A 129 -8.22 3.12 20.46
C PRO A 129 -7.79 2.27 19.26
N LEU A 130 -7.00 2.87 18.38
CA LEU A 130 -6.34 2.11 17.33
C LEU A 130 -5.39 1.09 17.97
N HIS A 131 -5.43 -0.11 17.47
CA HIS A 131 -4.52 -1.17 17.86
C HIS A 131 -3.75 -1.70 16.65
N VAL A 132 -2.72 -2.49 16.90
CA VAL A 132 -1.84 -3.03 15.86
C VAL A 132 -2.56 -3.77 14.73
N GLY A 133 -3.77 -4.31 15.00
CA GLY A 133 -4.61 -4.92 13.96
C GLY A 133 -5.11 -3.96 12.89
N HIS A 134 -5.16 -2.65 13.16
CA HIS A 134 -5.54 -1.62 12.17
C HIS A 134 -4.33 -1.16 11.33
N LEU A 135 -3.10 -1.46 11.75
CA LEU A 135 -1.88 -0.99 11.14
C LEU A 135 -1.78 -1.41 9.67
N ARG A 136 -1.97 -2.71 9.39
CA ARG A 136 -1.79 -3.26 8.05
C ARG A 136 -2.75 -2.66 7.03
N SER A 137 -4.04 -2.58 7.36
CA SER A 137 -5.03 -1.95 6.49
C SER A 137 -4.65 -0.52 6.14
N ALA A 138 -4.26 0.28 7.15
CA ALA A 138 -3.89 1.68 6.97
C ALA A 138 -2.64 1.85 6.09
N ILE A 139 -1.58 1.10 6.37
CA ILE A 139 -0.29 1.22 5.66
C ILE A 139 -0.41 0.72 4.21
N ILE A 140 -1.05 -0.43 4.00
CA ILE A 140 -1.21 -1.01 2.66
C ILE A 140 -2.12 -0.10 1.82
N GLY A 141 -3.28 0.31 2.36
CA GLY A 141 -4.23 1.17 1.65
C GLY A 141 -3.63 2.52 1.26
N GLU A 142 -2.90 3.16 2.18
CA GLU A 142 -2.20 4.41 1.89
C GLU A 142 -1.17 4.26 0.77
N SER A 143 -0.37 3.19 0.79
CA SER A 143 0.61 2.95 -0.27
C SER A 143 -0.05 2.68 -1.62
N VAL A 144 -1.09 1.85 -1.67
CA VAL A 144 -1.86 1.59 -2.90
C VAL A 144 -2.47 2.90 -3.44
N LYS A 145 -3.01 3.76 -2.57
CA LYS A 145 -3.52 5.09 -2.95
C LYS A 145 -2.43 5.95 -3.57
N ARG A 146 -1.26 6.04 -2.95
CA ARG A 146 -0.13 6.85 -3.43
C ARG A 146 0.41 6.34 -4.77
N ILE A 147 0.55 5.02 -4.92
CA ILE A 147 0.95 4.40 -6.18
C ILE A 147 -0.06 4.74 -7.29
N GLY A 148 -1.36 4.60 -7.03
CA GLY A 148 -2.41 4.94 -8.00
C GLY A 148 -2.40 6.42 -8.41
N LYS A 149 -2.19 7.34 -7.46
CA LYS A 149 -2.02 8.77 -7.73
C LYS A 149 -0.74 9.05 -8.54
N PHE A 150 0.35 8.37 -8.21
CA PHE A 150 1.59 8.46 -8.97
C PHE A 150 1.37 7.99 -10.42
N MET A 151 0.62 6.93 -10.65
CA MET A 151 0.29 6.43 -11.99
C MET A 151 -0.69 7.34 -12.77
N GLY A 152 -1.21 8.39 -12.14
CA GLY A 152 -2.07 9.40 -12.78
C GLY A 152 -3.57 9.15 -12.64
N HIS A 153 -3.98 8.23 -11.78
CA HIS A 153 -5.39 7.99 -11.48
C HIS A 153 -5.96 8.96 -10.45
N ASN A 154 -7.27 9.17 -10.47
CA ASN A 154 -8.01 9.87 -9.41
C ASN A 154 -8.33 8.87 -8.29
N VAL A 155 -7.55 8.88 -7.21
CA VAL A 155 -7.70 7.91 -6.12
C VAL A 155 -8.23 8.59 -4.87
N ILE A 156 -9.32 8.05 -4.31
CA ILE A 156 -10.05 8.55 -3.15
C ILE A 156 -9.97 7.49 -2.05
N GLY A 157 -9.39 7.83 -0.92
CA GLY A 157 -9.36 7.00 0.28
C GLY A 157 -10.54 7.30 1.20
N ASP A 158 -11.28 6.26 1.60
CA ASP A 158 -12.37 6.34 2.55
C ASP A 158 -12.08 5.45 3.76
N VAL A 159 -12.20 6.01 4.96
CA VAL A 159 -11.88 5.28 6.19
C VAL A 159 -12.98 4.34 6.67
N HIS A 160 -14.20 4.51 6.23
CA HIS A 160 -15.41 3.76 6.59
C HIS A 160 -15.51 3.33 8.07
N LEU A 161 -15.94 4.27 8.93
CA LEU A 161 -15.98 4.08 10.37
C LEU A 161 -17.12 3.17 10.83
N GLY A 162 -16.85 2.30 11.79
CA GLY A 162 -17.90 1.57 12.52
C GLY A 162 -18.53 2.46 13.60
N ASP A 163 -19.67 3.06 13.30
CA ASP A 163 -20.33 4.07 14.15
C ASP A 163 -21.84 3.84 14.36
N TRP A 164 -22.35 2.67 13.97
CA TRP A 164 -23.82 2.48 13.92
C TRP A 164 -24.38 1.26 14.67
N GLY A 165 -23.55 0.38 15.15
CA GLY A 165 -23.96 -0.88 15.78
C GLY A 165 -24.21 -0.79 17.29
N LEU A 166 -24.38 -1.96 17.91
CA LEU A 166 -24.59 -2.16 19.36
C LEU A 166 -23.56 -1.42 20.24
N GLN A 167 -22.38 -1.17 19.70
CA GLN A 167 -21.33 -0.41 20.36
C GLN A 167 -21.82 0.99 20.79
N MET A 168 -22.58 1.67 19.95
CA MET A 168 -23.13 2.98 20.29
C MET A 168 -24.15 2.90 21.41
N GLY A 169 -25.04 1.90 21.40
CA GLY A 169 -25.98 1.65 22.50
C GLY A 169 -25.28 1.32 23.81
N LEU A 170 -24.18 0.56 23.77
CA LEU A 170 -23.37 0.27 24.97
C LEU A 170 -22.78 1.55 25.58
N ILE A 171 -22.23 2.44 24.76
CA ILE A 171 -21.65 3.70 25.20
C ILE A 171 -22.76 4.60 25.82
N ILE A 172 -23.89 4.73 25.13
CA ILE A 172 -25.03 5.53 25.61
C ILE A 172 -25.56 5.00 26.94
N THR A 173 -25.70 3.68 27.06
CA THR A 173 -26.19 3.03 28.27
C THR A 173 -25.25 3.25 29.45
N GLU A 174 -23.95 3.06 29.25
CA GLU A 174 -22.94 3.29 30.29
C GLU A 174 -22.89 4.76 30.71
N LEU A 175 -22.94 5.68 29.75
CA LEU A 175 -22.93 7.10 30.02
C LEU A 175 -24.19 7.52 30.82
N LYS A 176 -25.37 6.96 30.48
CA LYS A 176 -26.61 7.20 31.20
C LYS A 176 -26.54 6.70 32.64
N GLN A 177 -25.88 5.57 32.88
CA GLN A 177 -25.70 5.07 34.26
C GLN A 177 -24.73 5.94 35.07
N ARG A 178 -23.65 6.43 34.44
CA ARG A 178 -22.67 7.28 35.12
C ARG A 178 -23.13 8.70 35.35
N ARG A 179 -23.86 9.25 34.39
CA ARG A 179 -24.31 10.67 34.40
C ARG A 179 -25.75 10.82 33.88
N PRO A 180 -26.75 10.33 34.67
CA PRO A 180 -28.14 10.35 34.26
C PRO A 180 -28.74 11.77 34.17
N GLU A 181 -28.08 12.77 34.75
CA GLU A 181 -28.47 14.18 34.76
C GLU A 181 -28.21 14.90 33.44
N LEU A 182 -27.49 14.31 32.52
CA LEU A 182 -27.19 14.95 31.25
C LEU A 182 -28.45 15.17 30.41
N VAL A 183 -28.58 16.34 29.83
CA VAL A 183 -29.73 16.76 29.00
C VAL A 183 -30.06 15.83 27.84
N TYR A 184 -29.12 15.01 27.41
CA TYR A 184 -29.27 14.01 26.33
C TYR A 184 -30.24 12.88 26.73
N PHE A 185 -30.47 12.67 28.02
CA PHE A 185 -31.34 11.63 28.59
C PHE A 185 -32.69 12.15 29.04
N ASP A 186 -32.92 13.46 28.95
CA ASP A 186 -34.19 14.10 29.23
C ASP A 186 -35.07 14.14 27.97
N ASP A 187 -36.08 13.28 27.92
CA ASP A 187 -37.00 13.19 26.77
C ASP A 187 -37.89 14.43 26.62
N THR A 188 -37.95 15.30 27.64
CA THR A 188 -38.72 16.57 27.61
C THR A 188 -37.89 17.75 27.11
N TYR A 189 -36.58 17.57 26.97
CA TYR A 189 -35.67 18.64 26.54
C TYR A 189 -35.87 19.01 25.06
N THR A 190 -36.23 20.26 24.83
CA THR A 190 -36.48 20.80 23.46
C THR A 190 -35.45 21.82 23.00
N GLY A 191 -34.49 22.19 23.87
CA GLY A 191 -33.42 23.14 23.55
C GLY A 191 -32.38 22.61 22.58
N GLU A 192 -31.40 23.46 22.31
CA GLU A 192 -30.17 23.06 21.57
C GLU A 192 -29.22 22.33 22.51
N TYR A 193 -28.67 21.22 22.06
CA TYR A 193 -27.69 20.48 22.84
C TYR A 193 -26.36 21.23 22.90
N PRO A 194 -25.59 21.09 24.03
CA PRO A 194 -24.29 21.73 24.18
C PRO A 194 -23.36 21.41 23.00
N GLU A 195 -22.55 22.38 22.61
CA GLU A 195 -21.52 22.19 21.56
C GLU A 195 -20.34 21.35 22.06
N GLU A 196 -20.01 21.50 23.37
CA GLU A 196 -18.95 20.69 23.99
C GLU A 196 -19.42 19.27 24.28
N ALA A 197 -18.55 18.31 23.95
CA ALA A 197 -18.80 16.91 24.27
C ALA A 197 -18.84 16.71 25.80
N PRO A 198 -19.79 15.91 26.32
CA PRO A 198 -19.87 15.62 27.76
C PRO A 198 -18.79 14.63 28.23
N PHE A 199 -17.83 14.28 27.41
CA PHE A 199 -16.75 13.34 27.68
C PHE A 199 -15.51 13.64 26.83
N THR A 200 -14.37 13.16 27.29
CA THR A 200 -13.10 13.15 26.57
C THR A 200 -12.90 11.82 25.83
N ILE A 201 -11.88 11.75 24.96
CA ILE A 201 -11.51 10.47 24.30
C ILE A 201 -11.07 9.41 25.33
N SER A 202 -10.33 9.81 26.37
CA SER A 202 -9.91 8.89 27.44
C SER A 202 -11.09 8.29 28.21
N GLU A 203 -12.13 9.09 28.46
CA GLU A 203 -13.38 8.59 29.07
C GLU A 203 -14.12 7.62 28.15
N LEU A 204 -14.20 7.90 26.83
CA LEU A 204 -14.80 6.96 25.88
C LEU A 204 -14.05 5.63 25.80
N GLU A 205 -12.72 5.67 25.86
CA GLU A 205 -11.87 4.49 25.88
C GLU A 205 -12.06 3.62 27.13
N GLU A 206 -12.53 4.19 28.23
CA GLU A 206 -12.91 3.48 29.46
C GLU A 206 -14.37 3.02 29.43
N ILE A 207 -15.28 3.87 28.96
CA ILE A 207 -16.74 3.61 28.91
C ILE A 207 -17.03 2.35 28.10
N TYR A 208 -16.50 2.25 26.88
CA TYR A 208 -16.84 1.14 26.00
C TYR A 208 -16.41 -0.24 26.52
N PRO A 209 -15.16 -0.48 26.96
CA PRO A 209 -14.77 -1.77 27.53
C PRO A 209 -15.58 -2.13 28.77
N THR A 210 -15.88 -1.15 29.63
CA THR A 210 -16.72 -1.34 30.82
C THR A 210 -18.13 -1.79 30.43
N ALA A 211 -18.76 -1.09 29.49
CA ALA A 211 -20.07 -1.44 28.97
C ALA A 211 -20.10 -2.82 28.31
N SER A 212 -19.08 -3.12 27.50
CA SER A 212 -18.92 -4.42 26.85
C SER A 212 -18.74 -5.56 27.83
N LYS A 213 -18.05 -5.34 28.94
CA LYS A 213 -17.96 -6.33 30.03
C LYS A 213 -19.29 -6.54 30.73
N LYS A 214 -19.92 -5.46 31.17
CA LYS A 214 -21.24 -5.51 31.83
C LYS A 214 -22.28 -6.24 30.97
N SER A 215 -22.34 -5.99 29.67
CA SER A 215 -23.30 -6.62 28.75
C SER A 215 -23.12 -8.13 28.58
N LYS A 216 -21.94 -8.67 28.93
CA LYS A 216 -21.69 -10.12 28.94
C LYS A 216 -22.07 -10.78 30.26
N GLU A 217 -22.10 -10.02 31.34
CA GLU A 217 -22.35 -10.49 32.70
C GLU A 217 -23.80 -10.24 33.13
N ASP A 218 -24.49 -9.28 32.49
CA ASP A 218 -25.84 -8.85 32.82
C ASP A 218 -26.72 -8.73 31.57
N GLU A 219 -27.69 -9.63 31.41
CA GLU A 219 -28.60 -9.66 30.27
C GLU A 219 -29.52 -8.43 30.24
N ALA A 220 -29.97 -7.92 31.40
CA ALA A 220 -30.79 -6.71 31.45
C ALA A 220 -30.02 -5.48 30.99
N TYR A 221 -28.72 -5.40 31.30
CA TYR A 221 -27.83 -4.35 30.75
C TYR A 221 -27.68 -4.45 29.24
N LYS A 222 -27.52 -5.67 28.71
CA LYS A 222 -27.43 -5.91 27.28
C LYS A 222 -28.71 -5.53 26.55
N GLU A 223 -29.88 -5.88 27.10
CA GLU A 223 -31.18 -5.47 26.55
C GLU A 223 -31.33 -3.95 26.53
N ALA A 224 -30.91 -3.26 27.61
CA ALA A 224 -30.92 -1.80 27.66
C ALA A 224 -30.02 -1.18 26.59
N ALA A 225 -28.86 -1.77 26.33
CA ALA A 225 -27.93 -1.32 25.25
C ALA A 225 -28.51 -1.58 23.85
N MET A 226 -29.20 -2.71 23.65
CA MET A 226 -29.89 -2.99 22.39
C MET A 226 -31.05 -2.01 22.17
N GLN A 227 -31.80 -1.69 23.21
CA GLN A 227 -32.87 -0.68 23.17
C GLN A 227 -32.32 0.71 22.88
N ALA A 228 -31.21 1.11 23.50
CA ALA A 228 -30.54 2.38 23.21
C ALA A 228 -30.05 2.46 21.76
N THR A 229 -29.54 1.34 21.22
CA THR A 229 -29.15 1.25 19.79
C THR A 229 -30.37 1.45 18.90
N PHE A 230 -31.46 0.77 19.18
CA PHE A 230 -32.72 0.91 18.44
C PHE A 230 -33.24 2.36 18.46
N GLU A 231 -33.30 2.99 19.64
CA GLU A 231 -33.74 4.38 19.80
C GLU A 231 -32.84 5.38 19.06
N LEU A 232 -31.50 5.16 19.09
CA LEU A 232 -30.53 5.94 18.30
C LEU A 232 -30.85 5.84 16.82
N GLN A 233 -31.03 4.62 16.32
CA GLN A 233 -31.29 4.33 14.89
C GLN A 233 -32.64 4.87 14.42
N HIS A 234 -33.62 5.03 15.35
CA HIS A 234 -34.92 5.62 15.07
C HIS A 234 -35.00 7.13 15.38
N GLY A 235 -33.85 7.78 15.52
CA GLY A 235 -33.77 9.25 15.53
C GLY A 235 -34.03 9.92 16.88
N LYS A 236 -33.85 9.23 18.01
CA LYS A 236 -33.95 9.85 19.34
C LYS A 236 -32.97 11.01 19.46
N ARG A 237 -33.48 12.23 19.59
CA ARG A 237 -32.72 13.48 19.51
C ARG A 237 -31.49 13.51 20.41
N GLY A 238 -31.64 13.17 21.69
CA GLY A 238 -30.52 13.15 22.65
C GLY A 238 -29.42 12.16 22.24
N TYR A 239 -29.80 10.98 21.73
CA TYR A 239 -28.86 9.95 21.31
C TYR A 239 -28.17 10.31 20.01
N GLN A 240 -28.87 10.95 19.08
CA GLN A 240 -28.26 11.52 17.86
C GLN A 240 -27.23 12.61 18.18
N ALA A 241 -27.53 13.48 19.16
CA ALA A 241 -26.59 14.50 19.63
C ALA A 241 -25.36 13.86 20.30
N LEU A 242 -25.54 12.80 21.11
CA LEU A 242 -24.41 12.04 21.67
C LEU A 242 -23.58 11.36 20.59
N LEU A 243 -24.18 10.76 19.56
CA LEU A 243 -23.47 10.17 18.42
C LEU A 243 -22.58 11.22 17.74
N LYS A 244 -23.09 12.42 17.51
CA LYS A 244 -22.32 13.53 16.94
C LYS A 244 -21.09 13.85 17.79
N HIS A 245 -21.21 13.88 19.11
CA HIS A 245 -20.08 14.10 20.03
C HIS A 245 -19.08 12.93 19.99
N ILE A 246 -19.57 11.69 20.02
CA ILE A 246 -18.72 10.49 19.92
C ILE A 246 -17.90 10.54 18.63
N LEU A 247 -18.53 10.85 17.50
CA LEU A 247 -17.85 10.99 16.21
C LEU A 247 -16.80 12.11 16.23
N ASN A 248 -17.16 13.31 16.69
CA ASN A 248 -16.23 14.45 16.70
C ASN A 248 -14.97 14.15 17.52
N VAL A 249 -15.14 13.60 18.73
CA VAL A 249 -14.04 13.26 19.63
C VAL A 249 -13.19 12.14 19.04
N SER A 250 -13.83 11.07 18.55
CA SER A 250 -13.14 9.90 17.98
C SER A 250 -12.41 10.23 16.70
N VAL A 251 -13.04 10.95 15.76
CA VAL A 251 -12.42 11.32 14.47
C VAL A 251 -11.22 12.24 14.68
N THR A 252 -11.30 13.16 15.63
CA THR A 252 -10.17 14.05 15.97
C THR A 252 -8.95 13.24 16.44
N ASP A 253 -9.16 12.26 17.31
CA ASP A 253 -8.09 11.38 17.78
C ASP A 253 -7.56 10.45 16.67
N LEU A 254 -8.46 9.86 15.88
CA LEU A 254 -8.08 9.01 14.76
C LEU A 254 -7.23 9.76 13.72
N LYS A 255 -7.61 11.00 13.39
CA LYS A 255 -6.83 11.85 12.47
C LYS A 255 -5.41 12.07 12.97
N ARG A 256 -5.24 12.35 14.28
CA ARG A 256 -3.93 12.50 14.89
C ARG A 256 -3.10 11.22 14.79
N ASN A 257 -3.70 10.08 15.11
CA ASN A 257 -3.01 8.78 15.07
C ASN A 257 -2.63 8.36 13.65
N TYR A 258 -3.51 8.58 12.67
CA TYR A 258 -3.18 8.32 11.27
C TYR A 258 -2.12 9.29 10.71
N ALA A 259 -2.14 10.56 11.14
CA ALA A 259 -1.08 11.52 10.78
C ALA A 259 0.30 11.06 11.26
N ASN A 260 0.39 10.47 12.46
CA ASN A 260 1.65 9.89 12.97
C ASN A 260 2.16 8.73 12.10
N LEU A 261 1.28 8.07 11.36
CA LEU A 261 1.63 7.04 10.37
C LEU A 261 1.81 7.60 8.96
N ASN A 262 1.69 8.91 8.77
CA ASN A 262 1.63 9.54 7.45
C ASN A 262 0.58 8.86 6.54
N VAL A 263 -0.62 8.64 7.10
CA VAL A 263 -1.82 8.10 6.45
C VAL A 263 -2.89 9.17 6.43
N SER A 264 -3.55 9.37 5.30
CA SER A 264 -4.59 10.37 5.13
C SER A 264 -5.76 9.82 4.32
N PHE A 265 -6.95 10.38 4.57
CA PHE A 265 -8.16 10.00 3.85
C PHE A 265 -8.83 11.24 3.29
N GLU A 266 -9.35 11.12 2.08
CA GLU A 266 -10.19 12.14 1.46
C GLU A 266 -11.60 12.16 2.09
N LEU A 267 -12.09 10.98 2.52
CA LEU A 267 -13.41 10.80 3.09
C LEU A 267 -13.34 10.16 4.47
N TRP A 268 -14.16 10.71 5.38
CA TRP A 268 -14.35 10.24 6.74
C TRP A 268 -15.82 9.88 6.93
N LYS A 269 -16.22 8.79 6.27
CA LYS A 269 -17.59 8.28 6.28
C LYS A 269 -17.72 7.09 7.22
N GLY A 270 -18.96 6.76 7.60
CA GLY A 270 -19.25 5.64 8.48
C GLY A 270 -20.47 4.86 8.04
N GLU A 271 -20.76 3.79 8.78
CA GLU A 271 -21.96 3.00 8.59
C GLU A 271 -23.25 3.84 8.73
N SER A 272 -23.23 4.88 9.59
CA SER A 272 -24.36 5.80 9.77
C SER A 272 -24.68 6.62 8.52
N ASP A 273 -23.69 6.96 7.71
CA ASP A 273 -23.87 7.68 6.43
C ASP A 273 -24.59 6.82 5.38
N ALA A 274 -24.49 5.50 5.47
CA ALA A 274 -25.15 4.57 4.55
C ALA A 274 -26.64 4.36 4.88
N GLN A 275 -27.06 4.65 6.10
CA GLN A 275 -28.42 4.38 6.58
C GLN A 275 -29.53 4.94 5.68
N PRO A 276 -29.46 6.20 5.16
CA PRO A 276 -30.50 6.74 4.30
C PRO A 276 -30.74 5.96 2.99
N TYR A 277 -29.77 5.19 2.54
CA TYR A 277 -29.82 4.44 1.28
C TYR A 277 -30.42 3.04 1.45
N ILE A 278 -30.51 2.52 2.67
CA ILE A 278 -30.94 1.15 2.94
C ILE A 278 -32.40 0.90 2.53
N PRO A 279 -33.40 1.73 2.90
CA PRO A 279 -34.80 1.43 2.58
C PRO A 279 -35.06 1.28 1.09
N ASP A 280 -34.59 2.22 0.27
CA ASP A 280 -34.78 2.20 -1.17
C ASP A 280 -34.02 1.04 -1.83
N MET A 281 -32.80 0.76 -1.38
CA MET A 281 -32.01 -0.37 -1.84
C MET A 281 -32.72 -1.70 -1.58
N VAL A 282 -33.20 -1.91 -0.36
CA VAL A 282 -33.92 -3.13 0.03
C VAL A 282 -35.21 -3.28 -0.74
N GLN A 283 -35.98 -2.19 -0.91
CA GLN A 283 -37.22 -2.21 -1.67
C GLN A 283 -36.97 -2.57 -3.13
N LYS A 284 -35.95 -1.95 -3.75
CA LYS A 284 -35.55 -2.27 -5.11
C LYS A 284 -35.18 -3.75 -5.30
N MET A 285 -34.41 -4.33 -4.36
CA MET A 285 -34.05 -5.75 -4.43
C MET A 285 -35.26 -6.68 -4.37
N LYS A 286 -36.31 -6.30 -3.62
CA LYS A 286 -37.59 -7.03 -3.56
C LYS A 286 -38.38 -6.88 -4.86
N ASP A 287 -38.53 -5.67 -5.35
CA ASP A 287 -39.31 -5.36 -6.56
C ASP A 287 -38.70 -6.00 -7.81
N ASP A 288 -37.38 -6.04 -7.89
CA ASP A 288 -36.63 -6.69 -8.98
C ASP A 288 -36.61 -8.24 -8.83
N GLY A 289 -37.13 -8.79 -7.72
CA GLY A 289 -37.24 -10.23 -7.49
C GLY A 289 -35.91 -10.91 -7.08
N PHE A 290 -34.89 -10.14 -6.70
CA PHE A 290 -33.62 -10.70 -6.25
C PHE A 290 -33.66 -11.15 -4.78
N ALA A 291 -34.36 -10.39 -3.93
CA ALA A 291 -34.43 -10.66 -2.51
C ALA A 291 -35.67 -11.50 -2.14
N TYR A 292 -35.50 -12.53 -1.33
CA TYR A 292 -36.54 -13.42 -0.85
C TYR A 292 -36.32 -13.79 0.63
N ILE A 293 -37.36 -14.32 1.28
CA ILE A 293 -37.30 -14.75 2.67
C ILE A 293 -36.77 -16.18 2.75
N SER A 294 -35.73 -16.38 3.54
CA SER A 294 -35.16 -17.67 3.91
C SER A 294 -34.94 -17.72 5.42
N ASP A 295 -35.52 -18.70 6.09
CA ASP A 295 -35.47 -18.84 7.56
C ASP A 295 -35.80 -17.53 8.32
N GLY A 296 -36.78 -16.80 7.80
CA GLY A 296 -37.24 -15.52 8.35
C GLY A 296 -36.37 -14.30 7.97
N ALA A 297 -35.17 -14.47 7.47
CA ALA A 297 -34.28 -13.39 7.04
C ALA A 297 -34.50 -13.06 5.55
N LEU A 298 -34.26 -11.80 5.19
CA LEU A 298 -34.25 -11.38 3.78
C LEU A 298 -32.86 -11.61 3.19
N VAL A 299 -32.79 -12.40 2.12
CA VAL A 299 -31.52 -12.80 1.51
C VAL A 299 -31.54 -12.64 0.00
N VAL A 300 -30.35 -12.55 -0.61
CA VAL A 300 -30.10 -12.61 -2.07
C VAL A 300 -29.20 -13.82 -2.34
N ASP A 301 -29.63 -14.72 -3.22
CA ASP A 301 -28.82 -15.84 -3.66
C ASP A 301 -27.66 -15.34 -4.55
N VAL A 302 -26.46 -15.72 -4.18
CA VAL A 302 -25.20 -15.30 -4.84
C VAL A 302 -24.36 -16.48 -5.34
N LYS A 303 -24.93 -17.67 -5.36
CA LYS A 303 -24.30 -18.88 -5.88
C LYS A 303 -24.06 -18.76 -7.40
N GLU A 304 -22.91 -19.21 -7.86
CA GLU A 304 -22.52 -19.30 -9.27
C GLU A 304 -22.28 -20.78 -9.65
N GLU A 305 -22.49 -21.11 -10.92
CA GLU A 305 -22.30 -22.47 -11.45
C GLU A 305 -20.84 -22.96 -11.33
N THR A 306 -19.91 -22.02 -11.29
CA THR A 306 -18.47 -22.28 -11.19
C THR A 306 -17.99 -22.55 -9.76
N ASP A 307 -18.86 -22.41 -8.78
CA ASP A 307 -18.49 -22.60 -7.37
C ASP A 307 -18.11 -24.05 -7.07
N THR A 308 -16.91 -24.23 -6.55
CA THR A 308 -16.41 -25.51 -6.06
C THR A 308 -16.79 -25.80 -4.61
N LYS A 309 -17.27 -24.79 -3.89
CA LYS A 309 -17.75 -24.84 -2.51
C LYS A 309 -19.11 -24.20 -2.40
N GLU A 310 -19.88 -24.59 -1.43
CA GLU A 310 -21.15 -23.93 -1.13
C GLU A 310 -20.92 -22.48 -0.69
N ILE A 311 -21.55 -21.54 -1.40
CA ILE A 311 -21.57 -20.12 -1.05
C ILE A 311 -22.96 -19.80 -0.50
N PRO A 312 -23.10 -19.47 0.81
CA PRO A 312 -24.37 -19.11 1.39
C PRO A 312 -24.93 -17.83 0.75
N PRO A 313 -26.27 -17.65 0.74
CA PRO A 313 -26.89 -16.40 0.28
C PRO A 313 -26.37 -15.19 1.05
N CYS A 314 -26.32 -14.03 0.37
CA CYS A 314 -26.01 -12.76 1.03
C CYS A 314 -27.22 -12.32 1.86
N MET A 315 -27.05 -12.18 3.17
CA MET A 315 -28.10 -11.74 4.08
C MET A 315 -28.26 -10.21 3.96
N ILE A 316 -29.48 -9.75 3.66
CA ILE A 316 -29.80 -8.33 3.48
C ILE A 316 -30.42 -7.74 4.76
N LEU A 317 -31.37 -8.46 5.40
CA LEU A 317 -31.93 -8.10 6.69
C LEU A 317 -32.09 -9.35 7.55
N LYS A 318 -31.94 -9.19 8.86
CA LYS A 318 -32.24 -10.23 9.84
C LYS A 318 -33.74 -10.53 9.87
N SER A 319 -34.13 -11.59 10.57
CA SER A 319 -35.54 -11.99 10.78
C SER A 319 -36.37 -10.96 11.52
N ASP A 320 -35.74 -10.12 12.35
CA ASP A 320 -36.37 -8.99 13.05
C ASP A 320 -36.38 -7.69 12.20
N GLY A 321 -35.90 -7.74 10.95
CA GLY A 321 -35.80 -6.60 10.04
C GLY A 321 -34.58 -5.70 10.28
N ALA A 322 -33.70 -6.05 11.21
CA ALA A 322 -32.49 -5.26 11.48
C ALA A 322 -31.44 -5.41 10.37
N SER A 323 -30.70 -4.33 10.15
CA SER A 323 -29.54 -4.30 9.24
C SER A 323 -28.34 -5.05 9.82
N LEU A 324 -27.46 -5.52 8.94
CA LEU A 324 -26.16 -6.11 9.28
C LEU A 324 -25.05 -5.40 8.50
N TYR A 325 -23.82 -5.87 8.67
CA TYR A 325 -22.67 -5.36 7.90
C TYR A 325 -22.88 -5.48 6.38
N ASN A 326 -23.46 -6.60 5.91
CA ASN A 326 -23.80 -6.75 4.48
C ASN A 326 -24.72 -5.63 3.98
N THR A 327 -25.72 -5.27 4.78
CA THR A 327 -26.67 -4.21 4.44
C THR A 327 -26.00 -2.85 4.33
N THR A 328 -25.18 -2.51 5.32
CA THR A 328 -24.46 -1.22 5.34
C THR A 328 -23.39 -1.14 4.27
N ASP A 329 -22.66 -2.22 4.00
CA ASP A 329 -21.65 -2.24 2.94
C ASP A 329 -22.26 -2.12 1.55
N LEU A 330 -23.39 -2.80 1.28
CA LEU A 330 -24.12 -2.64 0.02
C LEU A 330 -24.69 -1.22 -0.13
N ALA A 331 -25.26 -0.64 0.93
CA ALA A 331 -25.75 0.73 0.93
C ALA A 331 -24.60 1.76 0.74
N THR A 332 -23.43 1.48 1.29
CA THR A 332 -22.22 2.27 1.05
C THR A 332 -21.81 2.23 -0.42
N MET A 333 -21.91 1.07 -1.06
CA MET A 333 -21.66 0.97 -2.51
C MET A 333 -22.69 1.79 -3.31
N VAL A 334 -23.97 1.77 -2.94
CA VAL A 334 -25.02 2.60 -3.56
C VAL A 334 -24.63 4.08 -3.50
N TRP A 335 -24.24 4.55 -2.33
CA TRP A 335 -23.78 5.92 -2.12
C TRP A 335 -22.55 6.25 -2.97
N ARG A 336 -21.51 5.38 -2.95
CA ARG A 336 -20.25 5.58 -3.71
C ARG A 336 -20.52 5.65 -5.21
N MET A 337 -21.37 4.76 -5.74
CA MET A 337 -21.75 4.77 -7.16
C MET A 337 -22.54 6.02 -7.55
N LYS A 338 -23.42 6.50 -6.65
CA LYS A 338 -24.21 7.71 -6.89
C LYS A 338 -23.37 8.98 -6.93
N ASP A 339 -22.48 9.15 -5.95
CA ASP A 339 -21.78 10.42 -5.73
C ASP A 339 -20.45 10.50 -6.51
N TYR A 340 -19.77 9.37 -6.71
CA TYR A 340 -18.44 9.31 -7.33
C TYR A 340 -18.38 8.50 -8.61
N ASN A 341 -19.30 7.57 -8.81
CA ASN A 341 -19.32 6.65 -9.96
C ASN A 341 -17.94 6.05 -10.29
N PRO A 342 -17.28 5.39 -9.31
CA PRO A 342 -15.92 4.90 -9.47
C PRO A 342 -15.83 3.79 -10.55
N ASP A 343 -14.70 3.75 -11.23
CA ASP A 343 -14.33 2.66 -12.13
C ASP A 343 -13.87 1.43 -11.36
N GLU A 344 -13.32 1.64 -10.15
CA GLU A 344 -12.81 0.57 -9.30
C GLU A 344 -13.05 0.87 -7.82
N LEU A 345 -13.47 -0.16 -7.07
CA LEU A 345 -13.60 -0.15 -5.62
C LEU A 345 -12.66 -1.21 -5.03
N ILE A 346 -11.70 -0.78 -4.19
CA ILE A 346 -10.74 -1.66 -3.54
C ILE A 346 -11.04 -1.69 -2.03
N TYR A 347 -11.14 -2.89 -1.46
CA TYR A 347 -11.35 -3.10 -0.03
C TYR A 347 -10.11 -3.74 0.59
N VAL A 348 -9.43 -3.00 1.46
CA VAL A 348 -8.19 -3.44 2.13
C VAL A 348 -8.53 -3.94 3.52
N VAL A 349 -8.76 -5.23 3.64
CA VAL A 349 -9.33 -5.88 4.82
C VAL A 349 -8.60 -7.18 5.18
N ASP A 350 -8.87 -7.74 6.35
CA ASP A 350 -8.32 -9.03 6.76
C ASP A 350 -8.73 -10.16 5.79
N LYS A 351 -7.79 -10.98 5.35
CA LYS A 351 -8.03 -12.08 4.40
C LYS A 351 -9.11 -13.07 4.83
N ARG A 352 -9.38 -13.16 6.15
CA ARG A 352 -10.45 -14.01 6.69
C ARG A 352 -11.85 -13.57 6.28
N GLN A 353 -12.00 -12.35 5.78
CA GLN A 353 -13.27 -11.80 5.28
C GLN A 353 -13.55 -12.11 3.79
N GLU A 354 -12.73 -12.94 3.15
CA GLU A 354 -12.86 -13.22 1.71
C GLU A 354 -14.24 -13.77 1.32
N LEU A 355 -14.78 -14.73 2.07
CA LEU A 355 -16.12 -15.26 1.81
C LEU A 355 -17.20 -14.18 1.94
N TYR A 356 -17.10 -13.35 2.98
CA TYR A 356 -18.01 -12.23 3.21
C TYR A 356 -18.01 -11.26 2.02
N PHE A 357 -16.85 -10.82 1.57
CA PHE A 357 -16.76 -9.90 0.43
C PHE A 357 -17.14 -10.57 -0.89
N THR A 358 -16.91 -11.87 -1.05
CA THR A 358 -17.44 -12.63 -2.20
C THR A 358 -18.95 -12.51 -2.26
N GLN A 359 -19.65 -12.70 -1.14
CA GLN A 359 -21.12 -12.56 -1.07
C GLN A 359 -21.57 -11.12 -1.38
N VAL A 360 -20.94 -10.12 -0.76
CA VAL A 360 -21.28 -8.70 -0.97
C VAL A 360 -21.05 -8.28 -2.42
N PHE A 361 -19.91 -8.61 -3.00
CA PHE A 361 -19.58 -8.25 -4.39
C PHE A 361 -20.52 -8.90 -5.40
N ARG A 362 -20.81 -10.19 -5.24
CA ARG A 362 -21.76 -10.89 -6.11
C ARG A 362 -23.17 -10.33 -5.97
N CYS A 363 -23.60 -10.01 -4.76
CA CYS A 363 -24.88 -9.36 -4.51
C CYS A 363 -24.95 -7.99 -5.19
N ALA A 364 -23.92 -7.14 -5.02
CA ALA A 364 -23.86 -5.82 -5.65
C ALA A 364 -23.94 -5.88 -7.19
N ARG A 365 -23.25 -6.85 -7.81
CA ARG A 365 -23.32 -7.06 -9.27
C ARG A 365 -24.70 -7.56 -9.70
N LYS A 366 -25.21 -8.60 -9.05
CA LYS A 366 -26.48 -9.23 -9.40
C LYS A 366 -27.66 -8.26 -9.30
N THR A 367 -27.65 -7.41 -8.26
CA THR A 367 -28.73 -6.42 -8.02
C THR A 367 -28.54 -5.10 -8.76
N GLY A 368 -27.45 -4.94 -9.53
CA GLY A 368 -27.18 -3.73 -10.31
C GLY A 368 -26.78 -2.52 -9.45
N ILE A 369 -26.33 -2.73 -8.21
CA ILE A 369 -25.77 -1.65 -7.37
C ILE A 369 -24.50 -1.09 -8.01
N VAL A 370 -23.67 -1.97 -8.54
CA VAL A 370 -22.49 -1.57 -9.32
C VAL A 370 -22.68 -1.89 -10.80
N LYS A 371 -22.08 -1.09 -11.67
CA LYS A 371 -22.12 -1.30 -13.11
C LYS A 371 -21.30 -2.56 -13.49
N PRO A 372 -21.63 -3.22 -14.62
CA PRO A 372 -20.86 -4.39 -15.07
C PRO A 372 -19.37 -4.12 -15.25
N GLU A 373 -19.00 -2.92 -15.70
CA GLU A 373 -17.62 -2.47 -15.94
C GLU A 373 -16.87 -2.05 -14.67
N THR A 374 -17.57 -1.76 -13.56
CA THR A 374 -16.93 -1.37 -12.30
C THR A 374 -16.17 -2.54 -11.71
N GLU A 375 -14.88 -2.37 -11.47
CA GLU A 375 -14.05 -3.40 -10.85
C GLU A 375 -14.26 -3.41 -9.33
N LEU A 376 -14.50 -4.59 -8.76
CA LEU A 376 -14.58 -4.80 -7.31
C LEU A 376 -13.40 -5.67 -6.89
N LYS A 377 -12.51 -5.12 -6.06
CA LYS A 377 -11.26 -5.76 -5.69
C LYS A 377 -11.15 -5.99 -4.19
N PHE A 378 -10.99 -7.25 -3.81
CA PHE A 378 -10.68 -7.66 -2.45
C PHE A 378 -9.16 -7.75 -2.26
N LEU A 379 -8.58 -6.85 -1.48
CA LEU A 379 -7.18 -6.87 -1.09
C LEU A 379 -7.06 -7.39 0.34
N GLY A 380 -7.07 -8.70 0.47
CA GLY A 380 -6.98 -9.39 1.77
C GLY A 380 -5.56 -9.41 2.32
N PHE A 381 -5.37 -8.94 3.55
CA PHE A 381 -4.07 -9.00 4.20
C PHE A 381 -4.02 -10.08 5.30
N GLY A 382 -2.82 -10.63 5.49
CA GLY A 382 -2.52 -11.62 6.54
C GLY A 382 -2.32 -10.97 7.91
N THR A 383 -2.09 -11.80 8.92
CA THR A 383 -1.87 -11.37 10.30
C THR A 383 -0.42 -10.94 10.57
N MET A 384 -0.29 -9.94 11.42
CA MET A 384 0.98 -9.58 12.06
C MET A 384 1.12 -10.39 13.35
N ASN A 385 2.14 -11.23 13.41
CA ASN A 385 2.37 -12.15 14.53
C ASN A 385 3.58 -11.71 15.37
N GLY A 386 3.58 -12.06 16.63
CA GLY A 386 4.76 -11.96 17.49
C GLY A 386 5.81 -13.05 17.19
N LYS A 387 6.96 -12.99 17.86
CA LYS A 387 8.04 -14.00 17.76
C LYS A 387 7.58 -15.43 18.12
N ASP A 388 6.49 -15.56 18.87
CA ASP A 388 5.84 -16.83 19.23
C ASP A 388 4.91 -17.38 18.13
N GLY A 389 4.81 -16.70 16.99
CA GLY A 389 3.94 -17.09 15.87
C GLY A 389 2.44 -16.86 16.10
N ARG A 390 2.05 -16.22 17.21
CA ARG A 390 0.66 -15.87 17.52
C ARG A 390 0.40 -14.40 17.17
N PRO A 391 -0.87 -14.01 16.97
CA PRO A 391 -1.22 -12.60 16.75
C PRO A 391 -0.60 -11.70 17.83
N PHE A 392 0.01 -10.60 17.39
CA PHE A 392 0.79 -9.72 18.25
C PHE A 392 -0.07 -9.15 19.39
N LYS A 393 0.37 -9.37 20.64
CA LYS A 393 -0.34 -8.97 21.85
C LYS A 393 0.62 -8.32 22.84
N THR A 394 0.07 -7.56 23.79
CA THR A 394 0.85 -7.09 24.96
C THR A 394 1.26 -8.27 25.85
N ARG A 395 2.25 -8.05 26.72
CA ARG A 395 2.69 -9.05 27.72
C ARG A 395 1.54 -9.53 28.61
N ASP A 396 0.55 -8.69 28.86
CA ASP A 396 -0.63 -8.99 29.68
C ASP A 396 -1.78 -9.64 28.87
N GLY A 397 -1.54 -10.02 27.63
CA GLY A 397 -2.49 -10.74 26.77
C GLY A 397 -3.52 -9.89 26.03
N GLY A 398 -3.49 -8.56 26.20
CA GLY A 398 -4.33 -7.60 25.47
C GLY A 398 -3.81 -7.29 24.07
N VAL A 399 -4.64 -6.65 23.24
CA VAL A 399 -4.19 -6.13 21.94
C VAL A 399 -3.37 -4.84 22.18
N MET A 400 -2.15 -4.76 21.63
CA MET A 400 -1.30 -3.59 21.80
C MET A 400 -1.90 -2.37 21.09
N ARG A 401 -1.98 -1.24 21.80
CA ARG A 401 -2.35 0.04 21.20
C ARG A 401 -1.28 0.46 20.19
N LEU A 402 -1.74 0.98 19.06
CA LEU A 402 -0.84 1.41 17.98
C LEU A 402 0.09 2.55 18.43
N GLU A 403 -0.42 3.48 19.22
CA GLU A 403 0.35 4.58 19.80
C GLU A 403 1.54 4.07 20.64
N HIS A 404 1.34 3.05 21.48
CA HIS A 404 2.41 2.48 22.29
C HIS A 404 3.49 1.78 21.45
N LEU A 405 3.08 1.12 20.35
CA LEU A 405 4.04 0.53 19.42
C LEU A 405 4.91 1.60 18.76
N ILE A 406 4.28 2.66 18.26
CA ILE A 406 4.98 3.78 17.60
C ILE A 406 5.93 4.47 18.58
N SER A 407 5.47 4.80 19.80
CA SER A 407 6.30 5.42 20.84
C SER A 407 7.51 4.56 21.19
N GLY A 408 7.31 3.27 21.41
CA GLY A 408 8.40 2.35 21.76
C GLY A 408 9.47 2.27 20.66
N ILE A 409 9.06 2.24 19.40
CA ILE A 409 10.02 2.24 18.29
C ILE A 409 10.72 3.60 18.14
N ASN A 410 10.01 4.72 18.36
CA ASN A 410 10.61 6.05 18.35
C ASN A 410 11.69 6.18 19.44
N GLU A 411 11.42 5.72 20.66
CA GLU A 411 12.39 5.74 21.77
C GLU A 411 13.63 4.90 21.46
N GLU A 412 13.44 3.71 20.89
CA GLU A 412 14.54 2.84 20.47
C GLU A 412 15.40 3.50 19.37
N MET A 413 14.77 4.10 18.37
CA MET A 413 15.49 4.79 17.30
C MET A 413 16.23 6.03 17.82
N LEU A 414 15.62 6.80 18.71
CA LEU A 414 16.29 7.94 19.33
C LEU A 414 17.53 7.51 20.12
N ALA A 415 17.43 6.43 20.89
CA ALA A 415 18.57 5.87 21.63
C ALA A 415 19.72 5.46 20.70
N LYS A 416 19.42 4.75 19.60
CA LYS A 416 20.41 4.33 18.60
C LYS A 416 21.08 5.54 17.91
N ILE A 417 20.31 6.58 17.55
CA ILE A 417 20.85 7.80 16.93
C ILE A 417 21.76 8.52 17.91
N GLN A 418 21.36 8.67 19.17
CA GLN A 418 22.18 9.30 20.21
C GLN A 418 23.46 8.53 20.52
N GLU A 419 23.44 7.20 20.48
CA GLU A 419 24.63 6.36 20.65
C GLU A 419 25.60 6.57 19.48
N ASN A 420 25.11 6.58 18.24
CA ASN A 420 25.92 6.86 17.06
C ASN A 420 26.55 8.26 17.10
N GLN A 421 25.86 9.27 17.65
CA GLN A 421 26.39 10.62 17.84
C GLN A 421 27.55 10.67 18.80
N LYS A 422 27.53 9.87 19.89
CA LYS A 422 28.63 9.79 20.87
C LYS A 422 29.89 9.17 20.30
N THR A 423 29.74 8.27 19.32
CA THR A 423 30.86 7.54 18.69
C THR A 423 31.52 8.30 17.53
N LYS A 424 30.77 9.22 16.91
CA LYS A 424 31.26 10.08 15.81
C LYS A 424 31.36 11.52 16.31
N GLU A 425 32.54 11.95 16.78
CA GLU A 425 32.81 13.36 17.07
C GLU A 425 32.39 14.22 15.86
N ASN A 426 31.39 15.12 16.03
CA ASN A 426 30.95 16.17 15.11
C ASN A 426 29.84 15.86 14.08
N LEU A 427 28.76 15.21 14.40
CA LEU A 427 27.57 15.33 13.56
C LEU A 427 26.82 16.67 13.74
N GLY A 428 27.02 17.40 14.86
CA GLY A 428 26.42 18.74 15.09
C GLY A 428 24.89 18.77 14.98
N ILE A 429 24.22 17.64 15.25
CA ILE A 429 22.76 17.51 15.17
C ILE A 429 22.16 17.99 16.50
N SER A 430 21.19 18.91 16.44
CA SER A 430 20.46 19.38 17.62
C SER A 430 19.58 18.26 18.20
N THR A 431 19.17 18.42 19.47
CA THR A 431 18.23 17.46 20.09
C THR A 431 16.93 17.34 19.31
N GLU A 432 16.36 18.46 18.85
CA GLU A 432 15.14 18.50 18.05
C GLU A 432 15.33 17.77 16.71
N GLU A 433 16.45 17.98 16.04
CA GLU A 433 16.78 17.28 14.79
C GLU A 433 16.93 15.78 15.01
N ALA A 434 17.56 15.37 16.13
CA ALA A 434 17.67 13.96 16.49
C ALA A 434 16.31 13.30 16.75
N GLU A 435 15.41 14.00 17.45
CA GLU A 435 14.03 13.52 17.70
C GLU A 435 13.24 13.39 16.40
N ASN A 436 13.33 14.37 15.50
CA ASN A 436 12.65 14.33 14.20
C ASN A 436 13.21 13.21 13.32
N THR A 437 14.53 13.06 13.28
CA THR A 437 15.18 11.96 12.56
C THR A 437 14.74 10.61 13.11
N ALA A 438 14.68 10.45 14.44
CA ALA A 438 14.21 9.22 15.08
C ALA A 438 12.78 8.86 14.66
N LYS A 439 11.87 9.83 14.62
CA LYS A 439 10.48 9.62 14.16
C LYS A 439 10.43 9.18 12.69
N MET A 440 11.22 9.80 11.81
CA MET A 440 11.28 9.43 10.40
C MET A 440 11.80 8.01 10.22
N VAL A 441 12.88 7.65 10.93
CA VAL A 441 13.48 6.31 10.85
C VAL A 441 12.55 5.25 11.46
N ALA A 442 11.87 5.55 12.56
CA ALA A 442 10.89 4.66 13.17
C ALA A 442 9.69 4.40 12.24
N LEU A 443 9.18 5.46 11.58
CA LEU A 443 8.12 5.33 10.60
C LEU A 443 8.54 4.46 9.40
N ALA A 444 9.76 4.66 8.90
CA ALA A 444 10.33 3.83 7.85
C ALA A 444 10.47 2.36 8.29
N ALA A 445 10.92 2.11 9.52
CA ALA A 445 11.04 0.77 10.07
C ALA A 445 9.68 0.03 10.09
N ILE A 446 8.63 0.70 10.55
CA ILE A 446 7.27 0.16 10.62
C ILE A 446 6.71 -0.08 9.22
N LYS A 447 6.70 0.94 8.36
CA LYS A 447 6.05 0.88 7.04
C LYS A 447 6.77 -0.08 6.10
N TYR A 448 8.08 0.03 6.01
CA TYR A 448 8.87 -0.88 5.18
C TYR A 448 8.82 -2.31 5.71
N GLY A 449 8.89 -2.49 7.02
CA GLY A 449 8.77 -3.80 7.67
C GLY A 449 7.48 -4.52 7.32
N ASP A 450 6.35 -3.81 7.27
CA ASP A 450 5.06 -4.37 6.82
C ASP A 450 5.02 -4.54 5.29
N LEU A 451 5.25 -3.46 4.53
CA LEU A 451 5.07 -3.39 3.08
C LEU A 451 6.04 -4.27 2.28
N SER A 452 7.18 -4.65 2.86
CA SER A 452 8.12 -5.60 2.23
C SER A 452 7.58 -7.02 2.15
N ASN A 453 6.49 -7.32 2.88
CA ASN A 453 5.80 -8.59 2.81
C ASN A 453 4.65 -8.51 1.80
N GLN A 454 4.42 -9.60 1.06
CA GLN A 454 3.21 -9.71 0.24
C GLN A 454 1.97 -9.57 1.13
N ALA A 455 1.01 -8.72 0.74
CA ALA A 455 -0.13 -8.38 1.58
C ALA A 455 -0.85 -9.60 2.17
N SER A 456 -1.15 -10.62 1.35
CA SER A 456 -1.89 -11.82 1.77
C SER A 456 -1.11 -12.76 2.72
N LYS A 457 0.19 -12.53 2.93
CA LYS A 457 1.01 -13.37 3.81
C LYS A 457 0.96 -12.87 5.25
N ASP A 458 0.97 -13.83 6.18
CA ASP A 458 1.26 -13.57 7.58
C ASP A 458 2.76 -13.33 7.74
N TYR A 459 3.14 -12.47 8.67
CA TYR A 459 4.56 -12.23 8.96
C TYR A 459 4.81 -12.05 10.46
N ILE A 460 6.07 -12.23 10.85
CA ILE A 460 6.51 -12.00 12.22
C ILE A 460 7.01 -10.56 12.36
N PHE A 461 6.37 -9.81 13.26
CA PHE A 461 6.81 -8.49 13.65
C PHE A 461 7.95 -8.62 14.66
N ASP A 462 9.15 -8.25 14.23
CA ASP A 462 10.37 -8.27 15.04
C ASP A 462 10.98 -6.86 15.08
N ILE A 463 10.82 -6.17 16.20
CA ILE A 463 11.30 -4.79 16.37
C ILE A 463 12.80 -4.71 16.13
N ASP A 464 13.59 -5.63 16.71
CA ASP A 464 15.06 -5.64 16.58
C ASP A 464 15.50 -5.73 15.12
N ARG A 465 14.80 -6.59 14.34
CA ARG A 465 15.03 -6.74 12.90
C ARG A 465 14.64 -5.48 12.13
N PHE A 466 13.46 -4.92 12.40
CA PHE A 466 12.91 -3.81 11.61
C PHE A 466 13.66 -2.50 11.87
N THR A 467 14.23 -2.34 13.07
CA THR A 467 15.04 -1.18 13.46
C THR A 467 16.52 -1.32 13.15
N SER A 468 16.93 -2.42 12.50
CA SER A 468 18.31 -2.63 12.06
C SER A 468 18.68 -1.72 10.89
N PHE A 469 19.89 -1.18 10.92
CA PHE A 469 20.49 -0.44 9.79
C PHE A 469 21.17 -1.35 8.76
N GLU A 470 21.04 -2.64 8.91
CA GLU A 470 21.58 -3.66 8.01
C GLU A 470 20.47 -4.59 7.50
N GLY A 471 20.65 -5.12 6.30
CA GLY A 471 19.71 -6.03 5.68
C GLY A 471 18.52 -5.32 5.03
N ASN A 472 17.46 -6.08 4.75
CA ASN A 472 16.27 -5.59 4.06
C ASN A 472 15.32 -4.88 5.03
N THR A 473 15.62 -3.61 5.36
CA THR A 473 14.91 -2.80 6.37
C THR A 473 14.72 -1.35 5.91
N GLY A 474 13.71 -0.68 6.46
CA GLY A 474 13.49 0.75 6.22
C GLY A 474 14.69 1.62 6.60
N PRO A 475 15.26 1.47 7.82
CA PRO A 475 16.46 2.20 8.21
C PRO A 475 17.66 2.01 7.26
N TYR A 476 17.87 0.82 6.71
CA TYR A 476 18.91 0.58 5.71
C TYR A 476 18.70 1.41 4.42
N ILE A 477 17.46 1.47 3.94
CA ILE A 477 17.11 2.29 2.76
C ILE A 477 17.37 3.77 3.05
N LEU A 478 16.91 4.27 4.21
CA LEU A 478 17.15 5.66 4.60
C LEU A 478 18.63 5.97 4.74
N TYR A 479 19.39 5.07 5.36
CA TYR A 479 20.84 5.23 5.49
C TYR A 479 21.53 5.32 4.13
N THR A 480 21.09 4.54 3.15
CA THR A 480 21.58 4.60 1.76
C THR A 480 21.30 5.98 1.14
N ILE A 481 20.07 6.49 1.28
CA ILE A 481 19.69 7.83 0.77
C ILE A 481 20.52 8.93 1.43
N VAL A 482 20.66 8.89 2.75
CA VAL A 482 21.46 9.87 3.51
C VAL A 482 22.93 9.83 3.11
N ARG A 483 23.49 8.65 2.84
CA ARG A 483 24.84 8.50 2.30
C ARG A 483 24.98 9.22 0.94
N ILE A 484 24.04 9.03 0.05
CA ILE A 484 24.06 9.74 -1.25
C ILE A 484 23.98 11.25 -1.04
N LYS A 485 23.06 11.74 -0.20
CA LYS A 485 22.94 13.16 0.18
C LYS A 485 24.27 13.70 0.71
N SER A 486 24.95 12.97 1.58
CA SER A 486 26.24 13.36 2.13
C SER A 486 27.34 13.52 1.06
N ILE A 487 27.36 12.62 0.06
CA ILE A 487 28.31 12.71 -1.06
C ILE A 487 28.02 13.93 -1.92
N LEU A 488 26.78 14.16 -2.28
CA LEU A 488 26.33 15.31 -3.09
C LEU A 488 26.63 16.62 -2.35
N ASN A 489 26.28 16.74 -1.06
CA ASN A 489 26.58 17.91 -0.26
C ASN A 489 28.09 18.20 -0.15
N LYS A 490 28.90 17.16 -0.02
CA LYS A 490 30.36 17.31 0.00
C LYS A 490 30.91 17.79 -1.34
N TYR A 491 30.38 17.26 -2.46
CA TYR A 491 30.78 17.67 -3.81
C TYR A 491 30.47 19.15 -4.05
N HIS A 492 29.24 19.58 -3.78
CA HIS A 492 28.82 20.98 -3.93
C HIS A 492 29.53 21.93 -2.92
N GLY A 493 29.79 21.42 -1.70
CA GLY A 493 30.55 22.16 -0.68
C GLY A 493 32.01 22.48 -1.09
N LEU A 494 32.57 21.76 -2.07
CA LEU A 494 33.85 22.05 -2.68
C LEU A 494 33.76 23.09 -3.82
N GLY A 495 32.56 23.67 -4.05
CA GLY A 495 32.31 24.62 -5.14
C GLY A 495 32.27 23.96 -6.52
N LYS A 496 32.11 22.64 -6.60
CA LYS A 496 31.96 21.89 -7.85
C LYS A 496 30.51 21.91 -8.31
N ASP A 497 30.34 21.87 -9.63
CA ASP A 497 29.05 21.91 -10.31
C ASP A 497 29.02 20.89 -11.46
N GLU A 498 27.98 20.11 -11.55
CA GLU A 498 27.70 19.11 -12.58
C GLU A 498 26.76 19.63 -13.68
N SER A 499 26.39 20.90 -13.65
CA SER A 499 25.49 21.49 -14.64
C SER A 499 25.96 21.25 -16.06
N GLY A 500 25.04 20.77 -16.91
CA GLY A 500 25.33 20.43 -18.31
C GLY A 500 26.08 19.12 -18.53
N ALA A 501 26.44 18.39 -17.45
CA ALA A 501 27.00 17.05 -17.59
C ALA A 501 25.91 16.03 -17.92
N VAL A 502 26.30 14.98 -18.63
CA VAL A 502 25.46 13.83 -18.97
C VAL A 502 25.98 12.57 -18.28
N ILE A 503 25.12 11.60 -18.10
CA ILE A 503 25.53 10.26 -17.64
C ILE A 503 26.25 9.57 -18.82
N GLU A 504 27.50 9.18 -18.60
CA GLU A 504 28.31 8.50 -19.60
C GLU A 504 28.15 6.98 -19.55
N ALA A 505 28.65 6.28 -20.58
CA ALA A 505 28.75 4.82 -20.57
C ALA A 505 29.51 4.33 -19.33
N ALA A 506 29.02 3.25 -18.73
CA ALA A 506 29.58 2.74 -17.48
C ALA A 506 31.06 2.37 -17.61
N HIS A 507 31.87 2.83 -16.66
CA HIS A 507 33.31 2.55 -16.60
C HIS A 507 33.64 1.30 -15.76
N SER A 508 32.64 0.75 -15.07
CA SER A 508 32.79 -0.46 -14.26
C SER A 508 31.54 -1.30 -14.27
N LYS A 509 31.72 -2.58 -13.91
CA LYS A 509 30.55 -3.48 -13.76
C LYS A 509 29.56 -2.99 -12.73
N SER A 510 30.02 -2.50 -11.58
CA SER A 510 29.13 -2.01 -10.51
C SER A 510 28.36 -0.75 -10.92
N GLU A 511 28.94 0.11 -11.74
CA GLU A 511 28.25 1.26 -12.34
C GLU A 511 27.15 0.80 -13.31
N LYS A 512 27.47 -0.16 -14.20
CA LYS A 512 26.50 -0.75 -15.11
C LYS A 512 25.35 -1.43 -14.35
N ASP A 513 25.68 -2.19 -13.32
CA ASP A 513 24.67 -2.87 -12.48
C ASP A 513 23.72 -1.85 -11.83
N LEU A 514 24.23 -0.70 -11.36
CA LEU A 514 23.41 0.39 -10.83
C LEU A 514 22.46 0.97 -11.90
N MET A 515 22.98 1.24 -13.10
CA MET A 515 22.17 1.73 -14.23
C MET A 515 21.10 0.71 -14.66
N LEU A 516 21.42 -0.58 -14.66
CA LEU A 516 20.46 -1.65 -14.94
C LEU A 516 19.32 -1.68 -13.90
N GLU A 517 19.64 -1.51 -12.62
CA GLU A 517 18.59 -1.43 -11.58
C GLU A 517 17.72 -0.19 -11.76
N LEU A 518 18.30 0.98 -12.02
CA LEU A 518 17.54 2.21 -12.30
C LEU A 518 16.57 2.02 -13.46
N SER A 519 17.00 1.38 -14.55
CA SER A 519 16.21 1.18 -15.76
C SER A 519 14.93 0.37 -15.57
N LYS A 520 14.76 -0.31 -14.43
CA LYS A 520 13.57 -1.11 -14.09
C LYS A 520 12.44 -0.28 -13.47
N PHE A 521 12.67 0.98 -13.09
CA PHE A 521 11.76 1.79 -12.28
C PHE A 521 10.34 1.85 -12.83
N ASN A 522 10.15 2.20 -14.10
CA ASN A 522 8.83 2.33 -14.71
C ASN A 522 8.06 0.99 -14.74
N ALA A 523 8.76 -0.11 -15.05
CA ALA A 523 8.16 -1.44 -15.05
C ALA A 523 7.72 -1.89 -13.64
N VAL A 524 8.51 -1.54 -12.62
CA VAL A 524 8.19 -1.86 -11.21
C VAL A 524 6.98 -1.07 -10.75
N MET A 525 6.92 0.24 -11.02
CA MET A 525 5.80 1.10 -10.63
C MET A 525 4.49 0.64 -11.28
N GLU A 526 4.52 0.33 -12.59
CA GLU A 526 3.37 -0.19 -13.32
C GLU A 526 2.89 -1.52 -12.73
N SER A 527 3.80 -2.48 -12.54
CA SER A 527 3.47 -3.78 -11.95
C SER A 527 2.96 -3.69 -10.51
N ALA A 528 3.52 -2.78 -9.70
CA ALA A 528 3.05 -2.54 -8.33
C ALA A 528 1.63 -1.97 -8.30
N PHE A 529 1.29 -1.12 -9.25
CA PHE A 529 -0.08 -0.60 -9.41
C PHE A 529 -1.05 -1.68 -9.87
N GLU A 530 -0.77 -2.37 -10.98
CA GLU A 530 -1.66 -3.38 -11.58
C GLU A 530 -1.99 -4.52 -10.60
N GLU A 531 -0.99 -4.96 -9.83
CA GLU A 531 -1.15 -6.04 -8.87
C GLU A 531 -1.51 -5.57 -7.46
N THR A 532 -1.66 -4.24 -7.23
CA THR A 532 -1.83 -3.66 -5.89
C THR A 532 -0.79 -4.20 -4.89
N ALA A 533 0.48 -4.17 -5.29
CA ALA A 533 1.57 -4.91 -4.67
C ALA A 533 2.75 -4.01 -4.24
N PRO A 534 2.61 -3.21 -3.16
CA PRO A 534 3.69 -2.34 -2.66
C PRO A 534 5.00 -3.08 -2.37
N HIS A 535 4.95 -4.37 -2.03
CA HIS A 535 6.15 -5.19 -1.77
C HIS A 535 7.10 -5.27 -2.97
N LYS A 536 6.62 -5.09 -4.19
CA LYS A 536 7.47 -5.04 -5.39
C LYS A 536 8.36 -3.79 -5.39
N ILE A 537 7.85 -2.66 -4.92
CA ILE A 537 8.63 -1.44 -4.77
C ILE A 537 9.67 -1.63 -3.66
N CYS A 538 9.29 -2.25 -2.53
CA CYS A 538 10.24 -2.57 -1.46
C CYS A 538 11.40 -3.46 -1.97
N SER A 539 11.09 -4.51 -2.72
CA SER A 539 12.12 -5.37 -3.32
C SER A 539 13.03 -4.59 -4.26
N TYR A 540 12.45 -3.78 -5.12
CA TYR A 540 13.18 -2.95 -6.07
C TYR A 540 14.15 -1.98 -5.39
N ILE A 541 13.70 -1.22 -4.39
CA ILE A 541 14.58 -0.24 -3.72
C ILE A 541 15.65 -0.90 -2.87
N TYR A 542 15.42 -2.11 -2.38
CA TYR A 542 16.46 -2.89 -1.72
C TYR A 542 17.55 -3.31 -2.70
N ASP A 543 17.18 -3.79 -3.88
CA ASP A 543 18.14 -4.16 -4.94
C ASP A 543 18.89 -2.93 -5.45
N LEU A 544 18.19 -1.81 -5.65
CA LEU A 544 18.79 -0.53 -6.05
C LEU A 544 19.77 0.01 -5.00
N ALA A 545 19.42 -0.08 -3.71
CA ALA A 545 20.31 0.31 -2.62
C ALA A 545 21.57 -0.55 -2.56
N ASN A 546 21.44 -1.86 -2.78
CA ASN A 546 22.58 -2.78 -2.85
C ASN A 546 23.48 -2.49 -4.06
N ALA A 547 22.90 -2.22 -5.23
CA ALA A 547 23.64 -1.85 -6.43
C ALA A 547 24.41 -0.54 -6.21
N PHE A 548 23.77 0.48 -5.62
CA PHE A 548 24.45 1.72 -5.24
C PHE A 548 25.60 1.48 -4.25
N ASN A 549 25.38 0.70 -3.19
CA ASN A 549 26.41 0.41 -2.20
C ASN A 549 27.61 -0.33 -2.84
N SER A 550 27.36 -1.25 -3.76
CA SER A 550 28.44 -1.93 -4.53
C SER A 550 29.24 -0.92 -5.38
N PHE A 551 28.56 -0.02 -6.08
CA PHE A 551 29.18 1.05 -6.85
C PHE A 551 30.00 1.98 -5.95
N TYR A 552 29.43 2.44 -4.83
CA TYR A 552 30.09 3.31 -3.87
C TYR A 552 31.38 2.71 -3.28
N HIS A 553 31.36 1.43 -2.92
CA HIS A 553 32.53 0.76 -2.38
C HIS A 553 33.61 0.48 -3.42
N GLY A 554 33.20 0.27 -4.68
CA GLY A 554 34.12 -0.05 -5.79
C GLY A 554 34.70 1.19 -6.50
N THR A 555 34.16 2.40 -6.24
CA THR A 555 34.46 3.59 -7.02
C THR A 555 34.91 4.76 -6.16
N LYS A 556 36.02 5.39 -6.54
CA LYS A 556 36.55 6.57 -5.83
C LYS A 556 35.88 7.87 -6.31
N ILE A 557 34.55 8.00 -6.10
CA ILE A 557 33.73 9.09 -6.65
C ILE A 557 34.31 10.48 -6.39
N MET A 558 34.66 10.76 -5.14
CA MET A 558 35.13 12.10 -4.73
C MET A 558 36.58 12.41 -5.13
N SER A 559 37.38 11.40 -5.40
CA SER A 559 38.77 11.50 -5.82
C SER A 559 39.00 11.05 -7.26
N GLU A 560 37.94 10.97 -8.08
CA GLU A 560 38.07 10.78 -9.52
C GLU A 560 38.75 11.99 -10.14
N GLU A 561 39.81 11.74 -10.90
CA GLU A 561 40.66 12.78 -11.50
C GLU A 561 40.08 13.30 -12.83
N ASN A 562 39.36 12.46 -13.54
CA ASN A 562 38.65 12.87 -14.75
C ASN A 562 37.37 13.59 -14.39
N GLU A 563 37.32 14.91 -14.58
CA GLU A 563 36.19 15.76 -14.21
C GLU A 563 34.89 15.34 -14.90
N THR A 564 34.94 14.93 -16.18
CA THR A 564 33.73 14.49 -16.92
C THR A 564 33.18 13.21 -16.32
N VAL A 565 34.02 12.25 -16.02
CA VAL A 565 33.63 10.99 -15.36
C VAL A 565 33.09 11.27 -13.96
N GLN A 566 33.75 12.15 -13.18
CA GLN A 566 33.26 12.52 -11.85
C GLN A 566 31.86 13.16 -11.91
N LYS A 567 31.62 14.07 -12.84
CA LYS A 567 30.32 14.70 -13.04
C LYS A 567 29.25 13.67 -13.47
N SER A 568 29.60 12.71 -14.32
CA SER A 568 28.71 11.59 -14.66
C SER A 568 28.31 10.78 -13.42
N TYR A 569 29.26 10.46 -12.54
CA TYR A 569 28.96 9.78 -11.27
C TYR A 569 27.99 10.60 -10.40
N ILE A 570 28.22 11.91 -10.27
CA ILE A 570 27.33 12.79 -9.48
C ILE A 570 25.91 12.81 -10.07
N ARG A 571 25.76 12.92 -11.39
CA ARG A 571 24.47 12.85 -12.07
C ARG A 571 23.75 11.51 -11.82
N LEU A 572 24.51 10.40 -11.86
CA LEU A 572 23.96 9.08 -11.55
C LEU A 572 23.51 8.96 -10.08
N LEU A 573 24.24 9.58 -9.15
CA LEU A 573 23.85 9.63 -7.74
C LEU A 573 22.59 10.47 -7.51
N GLU A 574 22.46 11.61 -8.17
CA GLU A 574 21.25 12.45 -8.11
C GLU A 574 20.03 11.68 -8.57
N LEU A 575 20.13 11.00 -9.72
CA LEU A 575 19.05 10.16 -10.22
C LEU A 575 18.71 9.02 -9.24
N THR A 576 19.72 8.33 -8.73
CA THR A 576 19.53 7.24 -7.76
C THR A 576 18.81 7.73 -6.51
N LYS A 577 19.24 8.88 -5.95
CA LYS A 577 18.58 9.50 -4.79
C LYS A 577 17.11 9.81 -5.11
N SER A 578 16.85 10.46 -6.23
CA SER A 578 15.51 10.92 -6.60
C SER A 578 14.55 9.75 -6.85
N VAL A 579 15.02 8.68 -7.48
CA VAL A 579 14.24 7.43 -7.66
C VAL A 579 13.94 6.77 -6.32
N LEU A 580 14.93 6.66 -5.42
CA LEU A 580 14.72 6.10 -4.08
C LEU A 580 13.73 6.94 -3.27
N GLU A 581 13.87 8.27 -3.28
CA GLU A 581 12.95 9.19 -2.57
C GLU A 581 11.52 9.10 -3.13
N THR A 582 11.35 9.00 -4.43
CA THR A 582 10.03 8.78 -5.05
C THR A 582 9.41 7.45 -4.62
N CYS A 583 10.19 6.39 -4.59
CA CYS A 583 9.72 5.07 -4.14
C CYS A 583 9.29 5.08 -2.67
N ILE A 584 10.08 5.68 -1.77
CA ILE A 584 9.70 5.74 -0.35
C ILE A 584 8.51 6.66 -0.10
N ASP A 585 8.31 7.72 -0.92
CA ASP A 585 7.13 8.57 -0.84
C ASP A 585 5.85 7.78 -1.14
N VAL A 586 5.82 6.97 -2.19
CA VAL A 586 4.66 6.11 -2.49
C VAL A 586 4.46 4.99 -1.47
N LEU A 587 5.49 4.63 -0.72
CA LEU A 587 5.40 3.75 0.45
C LEU A 587 4.97 4.51 1.73
N GLY A 588 4.92 5.84 1.69
CA GLY A 588 4.38 6.69 2.74
C GLY A 588 5.36 7.09 3.82
N PHE A 589 6.67 7.16 3.55
CA PHE A 589 7.67 7.71 4.45
C PHE A 589 8.72 8.53 3.70
N SER A 590 9.60 9.20 4.41
CA SER A 590 10.61 10.10 3.84
C SER A 590 11.97 9.93 4.51
N ALA A 591 13.03 10.41 3.85
CA ALA A 591 14.39 10.35 4.36
C ALA A 591 14.79 11.65 5.04
N PRO A 592 15.50 11.59 6.20
CA PRO A 592 16.10 12.76 6.81
C PRO A 592 17.29 13.27 5.98
N GLU A 593 17.73 14.49 6.30
CA GLU A 593 18.93 15.05 5.65
C GLU A 593 20.23 14.45 6.19
N ARG A 594 20.23 14.10 7.48
CA ARG A 594 21.38 13.51 8.20
C ARG A 594 20.90 12.43 9.16
N MET A 595 21.76 11.44 9.38
CA MET A 595 21.44 10.32 10.26
C MET A 595 22.70 9.74 10.92
#